data_17bc3850b3711b75b849ef8595bd09a1
#
_entry.id   17bc3850b3711b75b849ef8595bd09a1
#
_cell.length_a   1.000
_cell.length_b   1.000
_cell.length_c   1.000
_cell.angle_alpha   90.00
_cell.angle_beta   90.00
_cell.angle_gamma   90.00
#
_symmetry.space_group_name_H-M   'P 1'
#
loop_
_entity.id
_entity.type
_entity.pdbx_description
1 polymer ?
#
loop_
_entity_poly.entity_id
_entity_poly.type
_entity_poly.pdbx_seq_one_letter_code
_entity_poly.pdbx_strand_id
1 'polypeptide(L)'
;WNEAESLPELQRELAAALAAAGGPWEVLYVDDGSRDGTDEVVARLAAADPRVRGVSFRGNYGKAAALATGFRLARGEWILTLDADLQDDPAELPRLVAALEGGLDLVSGWKRRRRDPLSKTLPSRVFNLVTSWVVGLRLHDFNCGFKLYRREVTEAIQVYGELHRVLPALAHWQGFRVGEVAVNHRPRRHGRSKFGASRFVNGFLDLLSAAFISTSALKPLHVFGRIGGIFLLTGGGISLWFFGQWVVGTPMRTRPLMLIGGWLLLTGVQFILMGLLGEMIAHMRAHSDYPVRRRYNLDDPA
;
A
#
# COMPACT_ATOMS: atom_id res chain seq x y z
N TRP A 1 6.47 -15.62 -1.80
CA TRP A 1 7.78 -16.00 -1.30
C TRP A 1 7.74 -17.30 -0.52
N ASN A 2 8.46 -18.34 -0.99
CA ASN A 2 8.50 -19.70 -0.45
C ASN A 2 7.11 -20.36 -0.45
N GLU A 3 6.57 -20.61 -1.66
CA GLU A 3 5.25 -21.18 -1.91
C GLU A 3 5.30 -22.31 -2.96
N ALA A 4 6.45 -23.00 -3.08
CA ALA A 4 6.65 -24.07 -4.07
C ALA A 4 5.60 -25.19 -3.97
N GLU A 5 5.16 -25.53 -2.74
CA GLU A 5 4.19 -26.61 -2.49
C GLU A 5 2.76 -26.20 -2.87
N SER A 6 2.40 -24.93 -2.73
CA SER A 6 1.03 -24.44 -2.95
C SER A 6 0.72 -24.11 -4.41
N LEU A 7 1.75 -23.70 -5.21
CA LEU A 7 1.55 -23.22 -6.57
C LEU A 7 0.88 -24.19 -7.55
N PRO A 8 1.18 -25.52 -7.54
CA PRO A 8 0.53 -26.44 -8.48
C PRO A 8 -0.96 -26.62 -8.21
N GLU A 9 -1.38 -26.59 -6.95
CA GLU A 9 -2.80 -26.65 -6.55
C GLU A 9 -3.48 -25.34 -6.91
N LEU A 10 -2.87 -24.19 -6.56
CA LEU A 10 -3.38 -22.86 -6.89
C LEU A 10 -3.59 -22.67 -8.39
N GLN A 11 -2.62 -23.10 -9.23
CA GLN A 11 -2.74 -22.99 -10.68
C GLN A 11 -3.95 -23.77 -11.22
N ARG A 12 -4.22 -24.95 -10.70
CA ARG A 12 -5.41 -25.74 -11.09
C ARG A 12 -6.71 -25.04 -10.71
N GLU A 13 -6.79 -24.49 -9.49
CA GLU A 13 -7.97 -23.77 -9.02
C GLU A 13 -8.19 -22.47 -9.81
N LEU A 14 -7.12 -21.71 -10.08
CA LEU A 14 -7.18 -20.48 -10.89
C LEU A 14 -7.62 -20.79 -12.31
N ALA A 15 -7.03 -21.78 -12.97
CA ALA A 15 -7.38 -22.14 -14.33
C ALA A 15 -8.86 -22.53 -14.43
N ALA A 16 -9.38 -23.28 -13.46
CA ALA A 16 -10.81 -23.67 -13.41
C ALA A 16 -11.72 -22.43 -13.21
N ALA A 17 -11.40 -21.54 -12.27
CA ALA A 17 -12.17 -20.36 -11.98
C ALA A 17 -12.17 -19.35 -13.15
N LEU A 18 -11.01 -19.13 -13.76
CA LEU A 18 -10.86 -18.24 -14.90
C LEU A 18 -11.54 -18.78 -16.17
N ALA A 19 -11.46 -20.10 -16.41
CA ALA A 19 -12.19 -20.74 -17.50
C ALA A 19 -13.72 -20.61 -17.31
N ALA A 20 -14.21 -20.75 -16.10
CA ALA A 20 -15.63 -20.58 -15.79
C ALA A 20 -16.11 -19.12 -15.91
N ALA A 21 -15.25 -18.14 -15.66
CA ALA A 21 -15.55 -16.72 -15.84
C ALA A 21 -15.67 -16.32 -17.32
N GLY A 22 -15.08 -17.10 -18.24
CA GLY A 22 -15.09 -16.85 -19.68
C GLY A 22 -14.11 -15.76 -20.11
N GLY A 23 -13.88 -15.66 -21.43
CA GLY A 23 -12.96 -14.69 -22.02
C GLY A 23 -11.47 -15.08 -21.93
N PRO A 24 -10.57 -14.27 -22.50
CA PRO A 24 -9.14 -14.49 -22.44
C PRO A 24 -8.61 -14.18 -21.04
N TRP A 25 -7.65 -15.00 -20.57
CA TRP A 25 -7.06 -14.80 -19.26
C TRP A 25 -5.55 -15.15 -19.26
N GLU A 26 -4.86 -14.58 -18.31
CA GLU A 26 -3.47 -14.93 -17.98
C GLU A 26 -3.30 -15.06 -16.45
N VAL A 27 -2.28 -15.80 -16.05
CA VAL A 27 -1.82 -15.86 -14.66
C VAL A 27 -0.38 -15.38 -14.61
N LEU A 28 -0.10 -14.35 -13.84
CA LEU A 28 1.24 -13.79 -13.66
C LEU A 28 1.74 -14.08 -12.24
N TYR A 29 2.71 -14.97 -12.12
CA TYR A 29 3.41 -15.21 -10.86
C TYR A 29 4.55 -14.24 -10.67
N VAL A 30 4.57 -13.55 -9.53
CA VAL A 30 5.70 -12.70 -9.11
C VAL A 30 6.35 -13.35 -7.88
N ASP A 31 7.50 -13.93 -8.07
CA ASP A 31 8.29 -14.52 -7.00
C ASP A 31 9.25 -13.51 -6.40
N ASP A 32 9.08 -13.23 -5.12
CA ASP A 32 9.87 -12.25 -4.36
C ASP A 32 11.17 -12.87 -3.82
N GLY A 33 11.95 -13.50 -4.69
CA GLY A 33 13.27 -14.05 -4.39
C GLY A 33 13.26 -15.25 -3.47
N SER A 34 12.36 -16.21 -3.69
CA SER A 34 12.24 -17.45 -2.92
C SER A 34 13.51 -18.31 -2.95
N ARG A 35 13.62 -19.22 -1.97
CA ARG A 35 14.78 -20.12 -1.78
C ARG A 35 14.38 -21.59 -1.69
N ASP A 36 13.10 -21.91 -1.87
CA ASP A 36 12.50 -23.24 -1.72
C ASP A 36 12.21 -23.94 -3.06
N GLY A 37 12.66 -23.39 -4.18
CA GLY A 37 12.37 -23.90 -5.51
C GLY A 37 11.07 -23.34 -6.12
N THR A 38 10.49 -22.28 -5.55
CA THR A 38 9.30 -21.62 -6.11
C THR A 38 9.54 -21.17 -7.56
N ASP A 39 10.71 -20.62 -7.90
CA ASP A 39 11.04 -20.15 -9.24
C ASP A 39 11.10 -21.30 -10.26
N GLU A 40 11.57 -22.49 -9.89
CA GLU A 40 11.55 -23.68 -10.74
C GLU A 40 10.11 -24.18 -10.97
N VAL A 41 9.23 -24.08 -9.95
CA VAL A 41 7.81 -24.42 -10.11
C VAL A 41 7.14 -23.45 -11.08
N VAL A 42 7.38 -22.15 -10.96
CA VAL A 42 6.86 -21.14 -11.88
C VAL A 42 7.34 -21.39 -13.31
N ALA A 43 8.63 -21.73 -13.48
CA ALA A 43 9.20 -22.07 -14.78
C ALA A 43 8.49 -23.26 -15.44
N ARG A 44 8.22 -24.32 -14.66
CA ARG A 44 7.49 -25.51 -15.17
C ARG A 44 6.05 -25.18 -15.54
N LEU A 45 5.35 -24.38 -14.76
CA LEU A 45 3.98 -23.97 -15.03
C LEU A 45 3.91 -23.11 -16.31
N ALA A 46 4.86 -22.17 -16.48
CA ALA A 46 4.95 -21.33 -17.67
C ALA A 46 5.32 -22.13 -18.94
N ALA A 47 6.14 -23.17 -18.81
CA ALA A 47 6.46 -24.06 -19.93
C ALA A 47 5.26 -24.95 -20.34
N ALA A 48 4.39 -25.29 -19.39
CA ALA A 48 3.21 -26.12 -19.62
C ALA A 48 2.01 -25.35 -20.21
N ASP A 49 1.87 -24.07 -19.93
CA ASP A 49 0.75 -23.24 -20.40
C ASP A 49 1.24 -21.82 -20.77
N PRO A 50 1.11 -21.40 -22.04
CA PRO A 50 1.56 -20.07 -22.49
C PRO A 50 0.79 -18.90 -21.85
N ARG A 51 -0.37 -19.16 -21.23
CA ARG A 51 -1.13 -18.19 -20.46
C ARG A 51 -0.54 -17.94 -19.08
N VAL A 52 0.35 -18.81 -18.62
CA VAL A 52 1.08 -18.65 -17.36
C VAL A 52 2.39 -17.93 -17.64
N ARG A 53 2.60 -16.83 -16.92
CA ARG A 53 3.78 -15.97 -17.01
C ARG A 53 4.40 -15.85 -15.63
N GLY A 54 5.67 -15.54 -15.57
CA GLY A 54 6.34 -15.39 -14.30
C GLY A 54 7.54 -14.46 -14.34
N VAL A 55 7.82 -13.87 -13.18
CA VAL A 55 9.02 -13.10 -12.92
C VAL A 55 9.55 -13.42 -11.53
N SER A 56 10.85 -13.66 -11.41
CA SER A 56 11.51 -13.90 -10.12
C SER A 56 12.55 -12.81 -9.85
N PHE A 57 12.50 -12.24 -8.65
CA PHE A 57 13.45 -11.25 -8.20
C PHE A 57 14.78 -11.89 -7.76
N ARG A 58 15.85 -11.10 -7.76
CA ARG A 58 17.17 -11.54 -7.24
C ARG A 58 17.22 -11.67 -5.73
N GLY A 59 16.27 -11.06 -5.02
CA GLY A 59 16.17 -11.07 -3.56
C GLY A 59 14.76 -10.69 -3.09
N ASN A 60 14.51 -10.73 -1.78
CA ASN A 60 13.22 -10.38 -1.20
C ASN A 60 13.12 -8.86 -1.05
N TYR A 61 12.23 -8.23 -1.82
CA TYR A 61 11.96 -6.78 -1.81
C TYR A 61 10.59 -6.45 -1.19
N GLY A 62 9.83 -7.46 -0.81
CA GLY A 62 8.53 -7.33 -0.14
C GLY A 62 7.33 -7.30 -1.08
N LYS A 63 6.14 -7.49 -0.47
CA LYS A 63 4.87 -7.64 -1.19
C LYS A 63 4.52 -6.45 -2.08
N ALA A 64 4.87 -5.24 -1.66
CA ALA A 64 4.60 -4.03 -2.45
C ALA A 64 5.38 -4.02 -3.77
N ALA A 65 6.66 -4.43 -3.75
CA ALA A 65 7.48 -4.57 -4.95
C ALA A 65 6.92 -5.60 -5.92
N ALA A 66 6.48 -6.75 -5.37
CA ALA A 66 5.84 -7.80 -6.17
C ALA A 66 4.55 -7.32 -6.83
N LEU A 67 3.68 -6.61 -6.09
CA LEU A 67 2.43 -6.05 -6.63
C LEU A 67 2.70 -4.97 -7.68
N ALA A 68 3.62 -4.03 -7.43
CA ALA A 68 3.98 -2.99 -8.40
C ALA A 68 4.48 -3.59 -9.71
N THR A 69 5.31 -4.63 -9.63
CA THR A 69 5.80 -5.35 -10.80
C THR A 69 4.67 -6.12 -11.50
N GLY A 70 3.80 -6.77 -10.73
CA GLY A 70 2.64 -7.46 -11.25
C GLY A 70 1.70 -6.52 -12.01
N PHE A 71 1.37 -5.37 -11.45
CA PHE A 71 0.52 -4.36 -12.10
C PHE A 71 1.11 -3.84 -13.40
N ARG A 72 2.42 -3.58 -13.43
CA ARG A 72 3.11 -3.11 -14.64
C ARG A 72 3.14 -4.16 -15.76
N LEU A 73 3.26 -5.44 -15.42
CA LEU A 73 3.41 -6.53 -16.38
C LEU A 73 2.08 -7.18 -16.77
N ALA A 74 1.01 -6.96 -16.02
CA ALA A 74 -0.32 -7.50 -16.32
C ALA A 74 -0.86 -6.91 -17.63
N ARG A 75 -1.52 -7.75 -18.44
CA ARG A 75 -2.09 -7.38 -19.76
C ARG A 75 -3.62 -7.29 -19.73
N GLY A 76 -4.27 -7.89 -18.72
CA GLY A 76 -5.72 -7.94 -18.61
C GLY A 76 -6.35 -6.56 -18.38
N GLU A 77 -7.56 -6.34 -18.84
CA GLU A 77 -8.37 -5.17 -18.52
C GLU A 77 -8.78 -5.15 -17.05
N TRP A 78 -9.01 -6.34 -16.50
CA TRP A 78 -9.27 -6.57 -15.08
C TRP A 78 -8.10 -7.32 -14.46
N ILE A 79 -7.64 -6.89 -13.31
CA ILE A 79 -6.48 -7.43 -12.64
C ILE A 79 -6.90 -7.97 -11.28
N LEU A 80 -6.81 -9.30 -11.11
CA LEU A 80 -7.05 -9.97 -9.84
C LEU A 80 -5.74 -10.16 -9.11
N THR A 81 -5.67 -9.76 -7.85
CA THR A 81 -4.57 -10.11 -6.95
C THR A 81 -5.02 -11.12 -5.92
N LEU A 82 -4.15 -12.07 -5.57
CA LEU A 82 -4.35 -13.00 -4.46
C LEU A 82 -2.99 -13.48 -3.92
N ASP A 83 -3.00 -13.97 -2.68
CA ASP A 83 -1.84 -14.57 -2.06
C ASP A 83 -1.70 -16.04 -2.48
N ALA A 84 -0.47 -16.51 -2.70
CA ALA A 84 -0.21 -17.86 -3.20
C ALA A 84 -0.35 -18.99 -2.14
N ASP A 85 -0.80 -18.69 -0.93
CA ASP A 85 -0.85 -19.60 0.22
C ASP A 85 -2.15 -20.40 0.33
N LEU A 86 -2.99 -20.43 -0.73
CA LEU A 86 -4.27 -21.14 -0.83
C LEU A 86 -5.33 -20.69 0.19
N GLN A 87 -5.14 -19.57 0.88
CA GLN A 87 -6.13 -19.05 1.83
C GLN A 87 -7.30 -18.34 1.15
N ASP A 88 -7.04 -17.71 0.01
CA ASP A 88 -8.07 -17.08 -0.81
C ASP A 88 -8.67 -18.09 -1.79
N ASP A 89 -9.98 -18.04 -1.98
CA ASP A 89 -10.72 -18.99 -2.81
C ASP A 89 -10.98 -18.41 -4.21
N PRO A 90 -10.31 -18.91 -5.28
CA PRO A 90 -10.54 -18.41 -6.64
C PRO A 90 -11.98 -18.59 -7.14
N ALA A 91 -12.76 -19.50 -6.56
CA ALA A 91 -14.16 -19.70 -6.91
C ALA A 91 -15.05 -18.49 -6.56
N GLU A 92 -14.59 -17.56 -5.73
CA GLU A 92 -15.29 -16.31 -5.42
C GLU A 92 -15.13 -15.24 -6.52
N LEU A 93 -14.29 -15.46 -7.55
CA LEU A 93 -14.05 -14.53 -8.65
C LEU A 93 -15.35 -14.00 -9.30
N PRO A 94 -16.38 -14.81 -9.61
CA PRO A 94 -17.60 -14.30 -10.24
C PRO A 94 -18.32 -13.24 -9.41
N ARG A 95 -18.21 -13.30 -8.06
CA ARG A 95 -18.83 -12.32 -7.17
C ARG A 95 -18.10 -10.98 -7.19
N LEU A 96 -16.76 -11.01 -7.31
CA LEU A 96 -15.97 -9.78 -7.47
C LEU A 96 -16.22 -9.16 -8.85
N VAL A 97 -16.30 -9.99 -9.89
CA VAL A 97 -16.62 -9.54 -11.25
C VAL A 97 -17.98 -8.86 -11.28
N ALA A 98 -19.01 -9.48 -10.74
CA ALA A 98 -20.37 -8.89 -10.69
C ALA A 98 -20.38 -7.52 -9.95
N ALA A 99 -19.58 -7.37 -8.89
CA ALA A 99 -19.47 -6.10 -8.19
C ALA A 99 -18.71 -5.03 -9.00
N LEU A 100 -17.68 -5.44 -9.76
CA LEU A 100 -16.95 -4.55 -10.67
C LEU A 100 -17.83 -4.08 -11.84
N GLU A 101 -18.63 -5.00 -12.43
CA GLU A 101 -19.60 -4.70 -13.47
C GLU A 101 -20.75 -3.82 -12.94
N GLY A 102 -21.11 -3.98 -11.67
CA GLY A 102 -22.06 -3.14 -10.95
C GLY A 102 -21.60 -1.69 -10.74
N GLY A 103 -20.43 -1.35 -11.26
CA GLY A 103 -19.95 0.03 -11.34
C GLY A 103 -18.85 0.38 -10.34
N LEU A 104 -18.23 -0.59 -9.65
CA LEU A 104 -17.01 -0.37 -8.88
C LEU A 104 -15.77 -0.41 -9.79
N ASP A 105 -14.72 0.26 -9.37
CA ASP A 105 -13.44 0.30 -10.06
C ASP A 105 -12.40 -0.58 -9.34
N LEU A 106 -12.57 -0.77 -8.02
CA LEU A 106 -11.83 -1.70 -7.18
C LEU A 106 -12.78 -2.44 -6.23
N VAL A 107 -12.67 -3.77 -6.20
CA VAL A 107 -13.42 -4.64 -5.28
C VAL A 107 -12.46 -5.37 -4.37
N SER A 108 -12.55 -5.16 -3.06
CA SER A 108 -11.76 -5.88 -2.04
C SER A 108 -12.54 -7.06 -1.47
N GLY A 109 -11.90 -8.18 -1.29
CA GLY A 109 -12.49 -9.29 -0.53
C GLY A 109 -12.63 -8.94 0.95
N TRP A 110 -13.78 -9.27 1.55
CA TRP A 110 -13.99 -9.20 2.98
C TRP A 110 -14.05 -10.59 3.60
N LYS A 111 -13.03 -10.96 4.39
CA LYS A 111 -12.93 -12.23 5.10
C LYS A 111 -13.87 -12.22 6.32
N ARG A 112 -15.19 -12.39 6.08
CA ARG A 112 -16.22 -12.26 7.12
C ARG A 112 -16.06 -13.27 8.28
N ARG A 113 -15.69 -14.52 7.96
CA ARG A 113 -15.49 -15.59 8.94
C ARG A 113 -14.00 -15.89 9.08
N ARG A 114 -13.26 -15.01 9.75
CA ARG A 114 -11.85 -15.29 10.08
C ARG A 114 -11.76 -16.35 11.16
N ARG A 115 -10.98 -17.39 10.90
CA ARG A 115 -10.61 -18.43 11.88
C ARG A 115 -9.30 -18.09 12.62
N ASP A 116 -8.90 -16.81 12.62
CA ASP A 116 -7.69 -16.33 13.29
C ASP A 116 -7.92 -16.11 14.78
N PRO A 117 -6.88 -16.27 15.65
CA PRO A 117 -6.95 -16.00 17.08
C PRO A 117 -7.35 -14.53 17.36
N LEU A 118 -8.02 -14.29 18.50
CA LEU A 118 -8.46 -12.96 18.93
C LEU A 118 -7.30 -11.93 18.99
N SER A 119 -6.10 -12.39 19.35
CA SER A 119 -4.88 -11.56 19.36
C SER A 119 -4.49 -10.98 18.00
N LYS A 120 -4.98 -11.53 16.88
CA LYS A 120 -4.78 -11.02 15.53
C LYS A 120 -5.99 -10.24 15.02
N THR A 121 -7.20 -10.62 15.42
CA THR A 121 -8.43 -10.01 14.88
C THR A 121 -8.75 -8.66 15.51
N LEU A 122 -8.53 -8.49 16.83
CA LEU A 122 -8.81 -7.24 17.52
C LEU A 122 -7.97 -6.07 16.97
N PRO A 123 -6.66 -6.22 16.81
CA PRO A 123 -5.82 -5.18 16.22
C PRO A 123 -6.16 -4.84 14.78
N SER A 124 -6.51 -5.86 13.99
CA SER A 124 -6.95 -5.65 12.61
C SER A 124 -8.25 -4.83 12.55
N ARG A 125 -9.19 -5.05 13.49
CA ARG A 125 -10.42 -4.25 13.58
C ARG A 125 -10.15 -2.79 13.92
N VAL A 126 -9.27 -2.54 14.90
CA VAL A 126 -8.87 -1.19 15.28
C VAL A 126 -8.19 -0.49 14.09
N PHE A 127 -7.25 -1.18 13.42
CA PHE A 127 -6.60 -0.65 12.22
C PHE A 127 -7.63 -0.29 11.14
N ASN A 128 -8.55 -1.19 10.80
CA ASN A 128 -9.58 -0.94 9.78
C ASN A 128 -10.52 0.20 10.17
N LEU A 129 -10.90 0.32 11.46
CA LEU A 129 -11.74 1.40 11.95
C LEU A 129 -11.04 2.77 11.81
N VAL A 130 -9.78 2.86 12.27
CA VAL A 130 -8.99 4.09 12.17
C VAL A 130 -8.73 4.43 10.70
N THR A 131 -8.38 3.44 9.88
CA THR A 131 -8.19 3.63 8.43
C THR A 131 -9.48 4.14 7.78
N SER A 132 -10.63 3.53 8.08
CA SER A 132 -11.94 3.97 7.55
C SER A 132 -12.25 5.42 7.91
N TRP A 133 -11.95 5.82 9.15
CA TRP A 133 -12.16 7.19 9.60
C TRP A 133 -11.23 8.19 8.90
N VAL A 134 -9.95 7.86 8.79
CA VAL A 134 -8.93 8.73 8.13
C VAL A 134 -9.18 8.86 6.63
N VAL A 135 -9.55 7.74 5.98
CA VAL A 135 -9.74 7.68 4.53
C VAL A 135 -11.09 8.23 4.09
N GLY A 136 -12.10 8.23 4.97
CA GLY A 136 -13.49 8.51 4.61
C GLY A 136 -14.18 7.38 3.84
N LEU A 137 -13.57 6.18 3.79
CA LEU A 137 -14.09 5.00 3.11
C LEU A 137 -14.38 3.89 4.11
N ARG A 138 -15.61 3.36 4.12
CA ARG A 138 -15.99 2.27 5.02
C ARG A 138 -15.74 0.92 4.38
N LEU A 139 -14.67 0.23 4.83
CA LEU A 139 -14.38 -1.16 4.50
C LEU A 139 -14.09 -1.95 5.78
N HIS A 140 -14.53 -3.20 5.79
CA HIS A 140 -14.25 -4.12 6.90
C HIS A 140 -12.83 -4.70 6.85
N ASP A 141 -12.21 -4.79 5.66
CA ASP A 141 -10.88 -5.36 5.48
C ASP A 141 -10.06 -4.66 4.38
N PHE A 142 -9.26 -3.65 4.78
CA PHE A 142 -8.34 -2.97 3.85
C PHE A 142 -7.18 -3.86 3.40
N ASN A 143 -6.75 -4.80 4.25
CA ASN A 143 -5.54 -5.59 4.04
C ASN A 143 -5.79 -6.95 3.38
N CYS A 144 -6.99 -7.25 2.91
CA CYS A 144 -7.23 -8.47 2.14
C CYS A 144 -6.35 -8.51 0.89
N GLY A 145 -5.68 -9.65 0.61
CA GLY A 145 -4.87 -9.84 -0.60
C GLY A 145 -5.73 -10.05 -1.85
N PHE A 146 -6.94 -10.57 -1.67
CA PHE A 146 -7.87 -10.92 -2.74
C PHE A 146 -8.66 -9.69 -3.18
N LYS A 147 -8.22 -9.08 -4.28
CA LYS A 147 -8.81 -7.84 -4.82
C LYS A 147 -8.89 -7.89 -6.35
N LEU A 148 -9.95 -7.33 -6.90
CA LEU A 148 -10.16 -7.17 -8.34
C LEU A 148 -10.14 -5.68 -8.69
N TYR A 149 -9.37 -5.31 -9.68
CA TYR A 149 -9.14 -3.93 -10.12
C TYR A 149 -9.47 -3.78 -11.61
N ARG A 150 -10.00 -2.62 -12.00
CA ARG A 150 -9.86 -2.16 -13.38
C ARG A 150 -8.41 -1.75 -13.62
N ARG A 151 -7.89 -1.92 -14.84
CA ARG A 151 -6.50 -1.55 -15.21
C ARG A 151 -6.19 -0.10 -14.84
N GLU A 152 -7.10 0.83 -15.11
CA GLU A 152 -6.95 2.25 -14.80
C GLU A 152 -6.59 2.52 -13.33
N VAL A 153 -7.13 1.73 -12.41
CA VAL A 153 -6.79 1.82 -10.98
C VAL A 153 -5.34 1.44 -10.73
N THR A 154 -4.88 0.34 -11.34
CA THR A 154 -3.50 -0.16 -11.12
C THR A 154 -2.45 0.74 -11.76
N GLU A 155 -2.80 1.46 -12.83
CA GLU A 155 -1.95 2.46 -13.49
C GLU A 155 -1.88 3.78 -12.70
N ALA A 156 -2.98 4.16 -12.03
CA ALA A 156 -3.05 5.39 -11.27
C ALA A 156 -2.38 5.31 -9.87
N ILE A 157 -2.40 4.11 -9.24
CA ILE A 157 -1.85 3.94 -7.89
C ILE A 157 -0.37 3.56 -7.92
N GLN A 158 0.45 4.25 -7.12
CA GLN A 158 1.85 3.88 -6.92
C GLN A 158 1.99 3.00 -5.67
N VAL A 159 2.53 1.80 -5.86
CA VAL A 159 2.68 0.79 -4.78
C VAL A 159 4.14 0.64 -4.40
N TYR A 160 4.52 1.13 -3.21
CA TYR A 160 5.86 0.97 -2.65
C TYR A 160 5.81 0.83 -1.12
N GLY A 161 6.90 0.40 -0.49
CA GLY A 161 6.99 0.21 0.95
C GLY A 161 5.90 -0.74 1.47
N GLU A 162 5.14 -0.30 2.47
CA GLU A 162 4.04 -1.07 3.06
C GLU A 162 2.64 -0.66 2.52
N LEU A 163 2.57 0.18 1.47
CA LEU A 163 1.31 0.69 0.93
C LEU A 163 0.39 -0.40 0.35
N HIS A 164 0.91 -1.61 0.12
CA HIS A 164 0.11 -2.76 -0.30
C HIS A 164 -1.07 -3.06 0.64
N ARG A 165 -1.02 -2.60 1.90
CA ARG A 165 -2.10 -2.78 2.90
C ARG A 165 -3.27 -1.82 2.70
N VAL A 166 -3.03 -0.70 2.07
CA VAL A 166 -3.99 0.41 1.95
C VAL A 166 -4.33 0.75 0.50
N LEU A 167 -4.15 -0.19 -0.43
CA LEU A 167 -4.48 0.00 -1.84
C LEU A 167 -5.92 0.52 -2.07
N PRO A 168 -6.95 0.02 -1.34
CA PRO A 168 -8.30 0.59 -1.46
C PRO A 168 -8.37 2.07 -1.08
N ALA A 169 -7.58 2.49 -0.08
CA ALA A 169 -7.50 3.90 0.32
C ALA A 169 -6.84 4.75 -0.77
N LEU A 170 -5.72 4.27 -1.34
CA LEU A 170 -5.02 4.95 -2.43
C LEU A 170 -5.94 5.15 -3.65
N ALA A 171 -6.67 4.10 -4.05
CA ALA A 171 -7.64 4.18 -5.13
C ALA A 171 -8.77 5.17 -4.82
N HIS A 172 -9.34 5.14 -3.61
CA HIS A 172 -10.38 6.06 -3.19
C HIS A 172 -9.95 7.53 -3.25
N TRP A 173 -8.73 7.83 -2.81
CA TRP A 173 -8.19 9.20 -2.87
C TRP A 173 -7.89 9.68 -4.30
N GLN A 174 -7.69 8.76 -5.24
CA GLN A 174 -7.61 9.07 -6.68
C GLN A 174 -8.99 9.24 -7.34
N GLY A 175 -10.09 9.10 -6.56
CA GLY A 175 -11.45 9.28 -7.04
C GLY A 175 -12.13 8.02 -7.57
N PHE A 176 -11.49 6.85 -7.48
CA PHE A 176 -12.08 5.58 -7.91
C PHE A 176 -13.16 5.09 -6.93
N ARG A 177 -14.16 4.40 -7.46
CA ARG A 177 -15.24 3.78 -6.68
C ARG A 177 -14.77 2.46 -6.13
N VAL A 178 -14.61 2.42 -4.80
CA VAL A 178 -14.09 1.26 -4.08
C VAL A 178 -15.18 0.61 -3.25
N GLY A 179 -15.28 -0.71 -3.32
CA GLY A 179 -16.21 -1.49 -2.52
C GLY A 179 -15.63 -2.80 -2.03
N GLU A 180 -16.42 -3.57 -1.30
CA GLU A 180 -16.02 -4.88 -0.79
C GLU A 180 -17.10 -5.94 -1.01
N VAL A 181 -16.67 -7.19 -1.15
CA VAL A 181 -17.53 -8.38 -1.25
C VAL A 181 -17.08 -9.39 -0.20
N ALA A 182 -18.04 -9.93 0.56
CA ALA A 182 -17.73 -11.00 1.50
C ALA A 182 -17.28 -12.25 0.73
N VAL A 183 -16.08 -12.74 1.06
CA VAL A 183 -15.45 -13.90 0.40
C VAL A 183 -15.15 -15.01 1.40
N ASN A 184 -15.07 -16.24 0.91
CA ASN A 184 -14.64 -17.39 1.68
C ASN A 184 -13.14 -17.29 1.99
N HIS A 185 -12.76 -17.65 3.22
CA HIS A 185 -11.37 -17.69 3.65
C HIS A 185 -11.04 -19.07 4.19
N ARG A 186 -10.09 -19.72 3.55
CA ARG A 186 -9.66 -21.08 3.90
C ARG A 186 -8.56 -21.04 4.97
N PRO A 187 -8.44 -22.07 5.82
CA PRO A 187 -7.28 -22.20 6.70
C PRO A 187 -6.01 -22.42 5.86
N ARG A 188 -4.89 -21.87 6.31
CA ARG A 188 -3.60 -22.10 5.66
C ARG A 188 -3.24 -23.59 5.69
N ARG A 189 -2.88 -24.16 4.54
CA ARG A 189 -2.52 -25.58 4.42
C ARG A 189 -1.01 -25.81 4.58
N HIS A 190 -0.18 -24.87 4.07
CA HIS A 190 1.28 -24.96 4.05
C HIS A 190 1.94 -23.76 4.73
N GLY A 191 3.13 -23.93 5.31
CA GLY A 191 3.96 -22.88 5.88
C GLY A 191 3.55 -22.40 7.28
N ARG A 192 4.40 -21.56 7.91
CA ARG A 192 4.17 -20.95 9.23
C ARG A 192 3.98 -19.44 9.11
N SER A 193 3.09 -18.88 9.93
CA SER A 193 2.90 -17.41 10.00
C SER A 193 4.17 -16.75 10.56
N LYS A 194 4.77 -15.83 9.81
CA LYS A 194 6.06 -15.16 10.14
C LYS A 194 5.88 -13.82 10.89
N PHE A 195 4.68 -13.49 11.38
CA PHE A 195 4.38 -12.16 11.91
C PHE A 195 4.39 -12.09 13.45
N GLY A 196 5.21 -11.16 13.99
CA GLY A 196 5.35 -10.85 15.41
C GLY A 196 4.55 -9.61 15.88
N ALA A 197 4.70 -9.23 17.17
CA ALA A 197 4.01 -8.12 17.84
C ALA A 197 4.38 -6.71 17.30
N SER A 198 5.55 -6.57 16.67
CA SER A 198 5.99 -5.32 15.99
C SER A 198 5.03 -4.83 14.90
N ARG A 199 4.11 -5.70 14.45
CA ARG A 199 3.11 -5.38 13.42
C ARG A 199 2.17 -4.22 13.80
N PHE A 200 1.97 -3.96 15.09
CA PHE A 200 1.08 -2.87 15.56
C PHE A 200 1.69 -1.50 15.34
N VAL A 201 2.93 -1.35 15.81
CA VAL A 201 3.67 -0.08 15.66
C VAL A 201 3.90 0.20 14.18
N ASN A 202 4.32 -0.82 13.43
CA ASN A 202 4.53 -0.69 11.99
C ASN A 202 3.21 -0.38 11.27
N GLY A 203 2.10 -1.06 11.60
CA GLY A 203 0.79 -0.79 10.99
C GLY A 203 0.26 0.62 11.25
N PHE A 204 0.52 1.18 12.44
CA PHE A 204 0.17 2.57 12.75
C PHE A 204 1.06 3.56 11.98
N LEU A 205 2.36 3.31 11.93
CA LEU A 205 3.30 4.12 11.15
C LEU A 205 3.01 4.03 9.64
N ASP A 206 2.61 2.85 9.16
CA ASP A 206 2.19 2.63 7.77
C ASP A 206 0.92 3.42 7.45
N LEU A 207 -0.06 3.43 8.36
CA LEU A 207 -1.27 4.22 8.20
C LEU A 207 -0.97 5.72 8.20
N LEU A 208 -0.11 6.17 9.12
CA LEU A 208 0.33 7.57 9.18
C LEU A 208 1.06 7.97 7.91
N SER A 209 1.94 7.09 7.43
CA SER A 209 2.67 7.28 6.16
C SER A 209 1.73 7.30 4.97
N ALA A 210 0.77 6.37 4.92
CA ALA A 210 -0.23 6.31 3.86
C ALA A 210 -1.13 7.54 3.85
N ALA A 211 -1.64 7.96 5.00
CA ALA A 211 -2.44 9.17 5.14
C ALA A 211 -1.63 10.42 4.77
N PHE A 212 -0.38 10.48 5.21
CA PHE A 212 0.54 11.57 4.87
C PHE A 212 0.85 11.61 3.37
N ILE A 213 1.18 10.47 2.78
CA ILE A 213 1.54 10.36 1.37
C ILE A 213 0.33 10.67 0.47
N SER A 214 -0.85 10.16 0.78
CA SER A 214 -2.03 10.34 -0.08
C SER A 214 -2.70 11.69 0.07
N THR A 215 -2.65 12.30 1.27
CA THR A 215 -3.24 13.64 1.49
C THR A 215 -2.23 14.74 1.20
N SER A 216 -0.93 14.46 1.34
CA SER A 216 0.14 15.47 1.38
C SER A 216 1.28 15.19 0.41
N ALA A 217 1.37 13.99 -0.20
CA ALA A 217 2.48 13.62 -1.08
C ALA A 217 2.54 14.44 -2.36
N LEU A 218 1.41 15.01 -2.79
CA LEU A 218 1.39 15.93 -3.91
C LEU A 218 1.81 17.35 -3.51
N LYS A 219 1.77 17.71 -2.21
CA LYS A 219 2.10 19.04 -1.71
C LYS A 219 2.59 19.03 -0.25
N PRO A 220 3.72 18.38 0.10
CA PRO A 220 4.23 18.35 1.47
C PRO A 220 4.46 19.75 2.05
N LEU A 221 4.88 20.70 1.21
CA LEU A 221 5.07 22.09 1.57
C LEU A 221 3.78 22.75 2.11
N HIS A 222 2.61 22.37 1.60
CA HIS A 222 1.35 22.94 2.09
C HIS A 222 0.99 22.51 3.51
N VAL A 223 1.34 21.29 3.92
CA VAL A 223 1.10 20.79 5.27
C VAL A 223 2.13 21.35 6.24
N PHE A 224 3.39 21.11 5.97
CA PHE A 224 4.49 21.58 6.81
C PHE A 224 4.61 23.10 6.80
N GLY A 225 4.34 23.74 5.66
CA GLY A 225 4.35 25.18 5.52
C GLY A 225 3.26 25.88 6.35
N ARG A 226 2.04 25.31 6.46
CA ARG A 226 0.99 25.84 7.34
C ARG A 226 1.39 25.76 8.80
N ILE A 227 1.90 24.60 9.24
CA ILE A 227 2.36 24.40 10.61
C ILE A 227 3.54 25.35 10.91
N GLY A 228 4.53 25.39 10.02
CA GLY A 228 5.67 26.28 10.11
C GLY A 228 5.27 27.77 10.12
N GLY A 229 4.30 28.15 9.29
CA GLY A 229 3.73 29.50 9.26
C GLY A 229 3.09 29.90 10.59
N ILE A 230 2.33 29.02 11.24
CA ILE A 230 1.73 29.27 12.57
C ILE A 230 2.85 29.52 13.59
N PHE A 231 3.88 28.67 13.62
CA PHE A 231 5.01 28.83 14.53
C PHE A 231 5.80 30.11 14.26
N LEU A 232 6.04 30.46 12.99
CA LEU A 232 6.72 31.70 12.62
C LEU A 232 5.91 32.93 13.03
N LEU A 233 4.61 32.93 12.79
CA LEU A 233 3.73 34.06 13.17
C LEU A 233 3.66 34.22 14.68
N THR A 234 3.50 33.11 15.43
CA THR A 234 3.44 33.17 16.89
C THR A 234 4.78 33.55 17.50
N GLY A 235 5.87 32.90 17.07
CA GLY A 235 7.23 33.21 17.54
C GLY A 235 7.70 34.61 17.15
N GLY A 236 7.36 35.03 15.91
CA GLY A 236 7.61 36.36 15.42
C GLY A 236 6.85 37.44 16.21
N GLY A 237 5.58 37.23 16.50
CA GLY A 237 4.78 38.12 17.33
C GLY A 237 5.35 38.30 18.74
N ILE A 238 5.74 37.18 19.40
CA ILE A 238 6.40 37.23 20.71
C ILE A 238 7.73 38.01 20.61
N SER A 239 8.55 37.72 19.62
CA SER A 239 9.86 38.36 19.44
C SER A 239 9.72 39.85 19.13
N LEU A 240 8.79 40.23 18.28
CA LEU A 240 8.48 41.63 17.96
C LEU A 240 7.96 42.40 19.16
N TRP A 241 7.13 41.78 20.01
CA TRP A 241 6.67 42.36 21.26
C TRP A 241 7.85 42.69 22.19
N PHE A 242 8.77 41.76 22.42
CA PHE A 242 9.95 42.01 23.23
C PHE A 242 10.91 43.03 22.60
N PHE A 243 11.06 43.03 21.27
CA PHE A 243 11.83 44.02 20.56
C PHE A 243 11.23 45.44 20.76
N GLY A 244 9.91 45.57 20.64
CA GLY A 244 9.22 46.84 20.89
C GLY A 244 9.42 47.33 22.31
N GLN A 245 9.35 46.47 23.33
CA GLN A 245 9.63 46.84 24.73
C GLN A 245 11.08 47.32 24.90
N TRP A 246 12.03 46.70 24.20
CA TRP A 246 13.43 47.15 24.24
C TRP A 246 13.61 48.53 23.62
N VAL A 247 12.99 48.80 22.48
CA VAL A 247 13.05 50.10 21.79
C VAL A 247 12.48 51.24 22.68
N VAL A 248 11.44 50.96 23.49
CA VAL A 248 10.86 51.90 24.42
C VAL A 248 11.68 52.06 25.73
N GLY A 249 12.89 51.41 25.80
CA GLY A 249 13.80 51.57 26.94
C GLY A 249 13.55 50.61 28.10
N THR A 250 12.69 49.60 27.97
CA THR A 250 12.49 48.60 29.00
C THR A 250 13.71 47.65 29.04
N PRO A 251 14.42 47.47 30.17
CA PRO A 251 15.61 46.62 30.20
C PRO A 251 15.27 45.17 29.87
N MET A 252 16.01 44.62 28.87
CA MET A 252 15.86 43.23 28.48
C MET A 252 16.41 42.31 29.57
N ARG A 253 15.50 41.67 30.30
CA ARG A 253 15.83 40.52 31.14
C ARG A 253 15.41 39.27 30.42
N THR A 254 16.26 38.22 30.46
CA THR A 254 15.91 36.93 29.87
C THR A 254 14.64 36.41 30.52
N ARG A 255 13.56 36.36 29.76
CA ARG A 255 12.26 35.84 30.20
C ARG A 255 11.99 34.50 29.52
N PRO A 256 11.39 33.53 30.21
CA PRO A 256 11.07 32.22 29.58
C PRO A 256 10.27 32.37 28.28
N LEU A 257 9.35 33.34 28.22
CA LEU A 257 8.52 33.60 27.02
C LEU A 257 9.36 34.07 25.82
N MET A 258 10.43 34.83 26.03
CA MET A 258 11.34 35.24 24.97
C MET A 258 12.09 34.02 24.36
N LEU A 259 12.52 33.09 25.21
CA LEU A 259 13.14 31.83 24.74
C LEU A 259 12.13 31.00 23.94
N ILE A 260 10.88 30.90 24.41
CA ILE A 260 9.80 30.23 23.69
C ILE A 260 9.59 30.85 22.32
N GLY A 261 9.57 32.21 22.21
CA GLY A 261 9.47 32.90 20.93
C GLY A 261 10.57 32.52 19.94
N GLY A 262 11.83 32.48 20.41
CA GLY A 262 12.98 32.04 19.61
C GLY A 262 12.89 30.58 19.17
N TRP A 263 12.49 29.70 20.08
CA TRP A 263 12.26 28.27 19.77
C TRP A 263 11.16 28.08 18.73
N LEU A 264 10.05 28.80 18.82
CA LEU A 264 8.96 28.75 17.84
C LEU A 264 9.43 29.22 16.45
N LEU A 265 10.24 30.29 16.36
CA LEU A 265 10.81 30.75 15.10
C LEU A 265 11.68 29.68 14.46
N LEU A 266 12.62 29.10 15.22
CA LEU A 266 13.48 28.03 14.73
C LEU A 266 12.69 26.81 14.26
N THR A 267 11.70 26.39 15.05
CA THR A 267 10.81 25.28 14.72
C THR A 267 10.00 25.58 13.46
N GLY A 268 9.50 26.81 13.32
CA GLY A 268 8.78 27.22 12.11
C GLY A 268 9.60 27.11 10.83
N VAL A 269 10.85 27.59 10.89
CA VAL A 269 11.81 27.43 9.77
C VAL A 269 12.08 25.96 9.46
N GLN A 270 12.28 25.11 10.50
CA GLN A 270 12.52 23.69 10.33
C GLN A 270 11.34 22.98 9.62
N PHE A 271 10.10 23.29 10.00
CA PHE A 271 8.92 22.74 9.34
C PHE A 271 8.85 23.16 7.86
N ILE A 272 9.13 24.40 7.51
CA ILE A 272 9.13 24.84 6.11
C ILE A 272 10.23 24.13 5.31
N LEU A 273 11.44 24.02 5.85
CA LEU A 273 12.54 23.31 5.19
C LEU A 273 12.22 21.82 5.00
N MET A 274 11.55 21.19 5.98
CA MET A 274 11.09 19.81 5.89
C MET A 274 10.02 19.65 4.80
N GLY A 275 9.13 20.63 4.65
CA GLY A 275 8.15 20.68 3.57
C GLY A 275 8.79 20.75 2.19
N LEU A 276 9.78 21.62 2.02
CA LEU A 276 10.55 21.76 0.76
C LEU A 276 11.32 20.49 0.42
N LEU A 277 11.98 19.89 1.41
CA LEU A 277 12.70 18.64 1.23
C LEU A 277 11.76 17.50 0.83
N GLY A 278 10.59 17.41 1.49
CA GLY A 278 9.56 16.44 1.16
C GLY A 278 9.06 16.58 -0.29
N GLU A 279 8.87 17.81 -0.77
CA GLU A 279 8.48 18.11 -2.15
C GLU A 279 9.56 17.65 -3.15
N MET A 280 10.83 17.93 -2.86
CA MET A 280 11.95 17.48 -3.70
C MET A 280 12.03 15.93 -3.76
N ILE A 281 11.85 15.24 -2.64
CA ILE A 281 11.87 13.78 -2.58
C ILE A 281 10.68 13.19 -3.35
N ALA A 282 9.50 13.79 -3.25
CA ALA A 282 8.31 13.34 -3.97
C ALA A 282 8.51 13.41 -5.49
N HIS A 283 9.17 14.47 -5.98
CA HIS A 283 9.52 14.59 -7.40
C HIS A 283 10.56 13.57 -7.88
N MET A 284 11.50 13.15 -7.02
CA MET A 284 12.58 12.23 -7.40
C MET A 284 12.17 10.75 -7.45
N ARG A 285 11.04 10.35 -6.83
CA ARG A 285 10.64 8.95 -6.66
C ARG A 285 9.83 8.34 -7.81
N ALA A 286 9.71 8.99 -8.93
CA ALA A 286 8.79 8.59 -10.01
C ALA A 286 9.09 7.22 -10.68
N HIS A 287 10.28 6.65 -10.55
CA HIS A 287 10.63 5.37 -11.18
C HIS A 287 11.60 4.56 -10.33
N SER A 288 11.13 3.48 -9.72
CA SER A 288 12.01 2.45 -9.15
C SER A 288 11.76 1.10 -9.83
N ASP A 289 12.69 0.66 -10.68
CA ASP A 289 12.69 -0.68 -11.23
C ASP A 289 13.40 -1.63 -10.25
N TYR A 290 12.73 -2.75 -9.94
CA TYR A 290 13.31 -3.79 -9.09
C TYR A 290 14.17 -4.75 -9.92
N PRO A 291 15.39 -5.17 -9.43
CA PRO A 291 16.26 -6.06 -10.19
C PRO A 291 15.60 -7.44 -10.36
N VAL A 292 15.22 -7.75 -11.57
CA VAL A 292 14.65 -9.04 -11.97
C VAL A 292 15.78 -10.06 -12.20
N ARG A 293 15.62 -11.28 -11.69
CA ARG A 293 16.55 -12.39 -11.92
C ARG A 293 16.17 -13.21 -13.15
N ARG A 294 14.88 -13.55 -13.31
CA ARG A 294 14.36 -14.38 -14.41
C ARG A 294 12.98 -13.89 -14.81
N ARG A 295 12.65 -14.03 -16.10
CA ARG A 295 11.34 -13.78 -16.69
C ARG A 295 10.87 -15.03 -17.42
N TYR A 296 9.57 -15.32 -17.38
CA TYR A 296 8.96 -16.50 -18.00
C TYR A 296 7.76 -16.05 -18.83
N ASN A 297 7.75 -16.37 -20.14
CA ASN A 297 6.73 -15.99 -21.10
C ASN A 297 6.40 -14.47 -21.10
N LEU A 298 7.41 -13.64 -20.81
CA LEU A 298 7.33 -12.18 -20.87
C LEU A 298 8.15 -11.73 -22.07
N ASP A 299 7.52 -10.92 -22.95
CA ASP A 299 8.25 -10.28 -24.04
C ASP A 299 9.26 -9.29 -23.46
N ASP A 300 10.44 -9.16 -24.06
CA ASP A 300 11.36 -8.10 -23.69
C ASP A 300 10.70 -6.73 -23.93
N PRO A 301 10.84 -5.78 -23.01
CA PRO A 301 10.39 -4.41 -23.29
C PRO A 301 11.22 -3.89 -24.47
N ALA A 302 10.50 -3.46 -25.50
CA ALA A 302 11.09 -2.78 -26.65
C ALA A 302 11.78 -1.47 -26.22
#